data_8dfe54b15bfc00b2342858db861425fc
#
_entry.id   8dfe54b15bfc00b2342858db861425fc
#
_cell.length_a   1.000
_cell.length_b   1.000
_cell.length_c   1.000
_cell.angle_alpha   90.00
_cell.angle_beta   90.00
_cell.angle_gamma   90.00
#
_symmetry.space_group_name_H-M   'P 1'
#
loop_
_entity.id
_entity.type
_entity.pdbx_description
1 polymer ?
#
loop_
_entity_poly.entity_id
_entity_poly.type
_entity_poly.pdbx_seq_one_letter_code
_entity_poly.pdbx_strand_id
1 'polypeptide(L)'
;MHTQSVTLEYLPQYEAYGISDEKINLFEKQNIIPLISLAPQDIEQLASAPKEDKPTIGFLLGRDENYYTIDYNYARAILQSGVNIRFLTYSACTEQMSGIHGLILPGGRFPSPEQFYCDAVPNSSTKYEPRAAAYLNCINTALKEHLPMLGICAGAQMIGGVLGMKMYRNTKQYTNTDIEHKTKMLDAHKVLIKNPSPLYDILQTEEIETNSRHTESMLPYASDSKLTIYARTEDNIPESWGNAEKNILCIQWHPEDFAANGDISMQRIYNWLAQKALNYKIKFSKIS
;
A
#
# COMPACT_ATOMS: atom_id res chain seq x y z
N MET A 1 -11.55 14.01 -9.82
CA MET A 1 -12.26 13.73 -8.55
C MET A 1 -11.33 14.14 -7.41
N HIS A 2 -11.82 14.93 -6.44
CA HIS A 2 -11.05 15.12 -5.22
C HIS A 2 -11.06 13.78 -4.51
N THR A 3 -9.89 13.18 -4.31
CA THR A 3 -9.74 12.10 -3.35
C THR A 3 -10.18 12.65 -2.00
N GLN A 4 -11.32 12.20 -1.51
CA GLN A 4 -11.80 12.60 -0.21
C GLN A 4 -10.93 11.90 0.82
N SER A 5 -10.08 12.65 1.49
CA SER A 5 -9.37 12.14 2.67
C SER A 5 -10.38 11.97 3.78
N VAL A 6 -10.36 10.81 4.39
CA VAL A 6 -11.15 10.51 5.57
C VAL A 6 -10.26 10.73 6.78
N THR A 7 -10.69 11.58 7.66
CA THR A 7 -10.00 11.85 8.91
C THR A 7 -10.69 11.08 10.02
N LEU A 8 -9.92 10.34 10.81
CA LEU A 8 -10.43 9.42 11.81
C LEU A 8 -10.63 10.14 13.15
N GLU A 9 -11.84 10.15 13.69
CA GLU A 9 -12.05 10.40 15.10
C GLU A 9 -11.55 9.22 15.95
N TYR A 10 -11.38 9.46 17.24
CA TYR A 10 -11.16 8.41 18.22
C TYR A 10 -12.22 7.31 18.08
N LEU A 11 -11.74 6.12 17.80
CA LEU A 11 -12.58 4.94 17.67
C LEU A 11 -12.13 3.92 18.74
N PRO A 12 -13.04 3.36 19.54
CA PRO A 12 -12.69 2.42 20.62
C PRO A 12 -11.83 1.23 20.18
N GLN A 13 -11.90 0.82 18.91
CA GLN A 13 -11.07 -0.24 18.37
C GLN A 13 -9.57 0.07 18.34
N TYR A 14 -9.14 1.30 18.58
CA TYR A 14 -7.69 1.60 18.68
C TYR A 14 -7.04 0.85 19.84
N GLU A 15 -7.73 0.70 20.98
CA GLU A 15 -7.26 -0.16 22.08
C GLU A 15 -7.12 -1.61 21.63
N ALA A 16 -8.15 -2.12 20.95
CA ALA A 16 -8.14 -3.48 20.39
C ALA A 16 -7.01 -3.69 19.35
N TYR A 17 -6.52 -2.61 18.72
CA TYR A 17 -5.37 -2.65 17.82
C TYR A 17 -4.03 -2.47 18.53
N GLY A 18 -3.97 -2.41 19.84
CA GLY A 18 -2.77 -2.26 20.63
C GLY A 18 -2.18 -0.85 20.61
N ILE A 19 -2.99 0.16 20.37
CA ILE A 19 -2.61 1.57 20.52
C ILE A 19 -2.87 1.96 21.98
N SER A 20 -1.81 2.35 22.72
CA SER A 20 -1.93 2.79 24.12
C SER A 20 -2.69 4.10 24.24
N ASP A 21 -3.32 4.33 25.42
CA ASP A 21 -4.04 5.58 25.72
C ASP A 21 -3.20 6.83 25.49
N GLU A 22 -1.90 6.78 25.79
CA GLU A 22 -0.99 7.89 25.55
C GLU A 22 -0.83 8.17 24.04
N LYS A 23 -0.76 7.12 23.23
CA LYS A 23 -0.68 7.23 21.78
C LYS A 23 -2.01 7.66 21.17
N ILE A 24 -3.13 7.20 21.72
CA ILE A 24 -4.47 7.67 21.34
C ILE A 24 -4.60 9.17 21.61
N ASN A 25 -4.22 9.63 22.81
CA ASN A 25 -4.23 11.04 23.16
C ASN A 25 -3.34 11.89 22.24
N LEU A 26 -2.19 11.37 21.83
CA LEU A 26 -1.31 12.03 20.85
C LEU A 26 -1.96 12.09 19.47
N PHE A 27 -2.65 11.03 19.09
CA PHE A 27 -3.38 10.89 17.85
C PHE A 27 -4.57 11.87 17.79
N GLU A 28 -5.32 12.01 18.88
CA GLU A 28 -6.40 13.00 19.03
C GLU A 28 -5.90 14.44 19.00
N LYS A 29 -4.80 14.73 19.66
CA LYS A 29 -4.16 16.06 19.62
C LYS A 29 -3.67 16.45 18.24
N GLN A 30 -3.48 15.49 17.35
CA GLN A 30 -3.16 15.72 15.93
C GLN A 30 -4.41 15.83 15.05
N ASN A 31 -5.57 16.07 15.67
CA ASN A 31 -6.85 16.34 15.03
C ASN A 31 -7.32 15.28 14.04
N ILE A 32 -7.62 14.12 14.57
CA ILE A 32 -8.31 13.11 13.81
C ILE A 32 -9.76 13.49 13.70
N ILE A 33 -10.24 13.72 12.51
CA ILE A 33 -11.57 14.22 12.23
C ILE A 33 -12.55 13.08 11.91
N PRO A 34 -13.87 13.28 12.06
CA PRO A 34 -14.89 12.29 11.80
C PRO A 34 -14.84 11.65 10.42
N LEU A 35 -15.21 10.39 10.34
CA LEU A 35 -15.35 9.60 9.10
C LEU A 35 -16.61 10.00 8.32
N ILE A 36 -16.82 11.29 8.07
CA ILE A 36 -18.06 11.82 7.49
C ILE A 36 -18.29 11.43 6.02
N SER A 37 -17.24 10.99 5.34
CA SER A 37 -17.31 10.60 3.92
C SER A 37 -17.60 9.12 3.71
N LEU A 38 -17.61 8.31 4.76
CA LEU A 38 -17.92 6.89 4.68
C LEU A 38 -19.42 6.65 4.80
N ALA A 39 -19.90 5.57 4.17
CA ALA A 39 -21.25 5.12 4.39
C ALA A 39 -21.45 4.64 5.86
N PRO A 40 -22.65 4.78 6.45
CA PRO A 40 -22.88 4.37 7.83
C PRO A 40 -22.40 2.95 8.15
N GLN A 41 -22.63 1.99 7.26
CA GLN A 41 -22.17 0.61 7.43
C GLN A 41 -20.64 0.47 7.47
N ASP A 42 -19.91 1.31 6.73
CA ASP A 42 -18.44 1.31 6.73
C ASP A 42 -17.92 1.87 8.06
N ILE A 43 -18.58 2.92 8.59
CA ILE A 43 -18.27 3.49 9.92
C ILE A 43 -18.53 2.47 11.02
N GLU A 44 -19.68 1.78 10.99
CA GLU A 44 -20.00 0.72 11.96
C GLU A 44 -18.96 -0.41 11.90
N GLN A 45 -18.53 -0.80 10.70
CA GLN A 45 -17.53 -1.84 10.55
C GLN A 45 -16.16 -1.41 11.08
N LEU A 46 -15.72 -0.16 10.85
CA LEU A 46 -14.49 0.39 11.41
C LEU A 46 -14.57 0.55 12.94
N ALA A 47 -15.74 0.92 13.47
CA ALA A 47 -15.98 1.07 14.90
C ALA A 47 -16.20 -0.25 15.64
N SER A 48 -16.39 -1.36 14.93
CA SER A 48 -16.62 -2.66 15.55
C SER A 48 -15.33 -3.25 16.10
N ALA A 49 -15.42 -3.97 17.20
CA ALA A 49 -14.30 -4.73 17.74
C ALA A 49 -13.77 -5.74 16.70
N PRO A 50 -12.46 -5.99 16.65
CA PRO A 50 -11.87 -6.97 15.77
C PRO A 50 -12.48 -8.35 16.00
N LYS A 51 -12.81 -9.05 14.91
CA LYS A 51 -13.33 -10.42 14.98
C LYS A 51 -12.16 -11.40 15.00
N GLU A 52 -12.17 -12.31 15.98
CA GLU A 52 -11.08 -13.28 16.17
C GLU A 52 -10.87 -14.23 15.00
N ASP A 53 -11.93 -14.57 14.26
CA ASP A 53 -11.88 -15.44 13.09
C ASP A 53 -11.25 -14.77 11.87
N LYS A 54 -11.23 -13.43 11.81
CA LYS A 54 -10.69 -12.66 10.69
C LYS A 54 -9.19 -12.36 10.84
N PRO A 55 -8.43 -12.29 9.75
CA PRO A 55 -7.08 -11.75 9.80
C PRO A 55 -7.11 -10.23 10.02
N THR A 56 -6.08 -9.70 10.67
CA THR A 56 -5.90 -8.26 10.87
C THR A 56 -4.86 -7.74 9.88
N ILE A 57 -5.23 -6.75 9.09
CA ILE A 57 -4.34 -6.05 8.16
C ILE A 57 -3.89 -4.73 8.77
N GLY A 58 -2.58 -4.54 8.85
CA GLY A 58 -1.99 -3.23 9.16
C GLY A 58 -2.09 -2.31 7.94
N PHE A 59 -2.52 -1.08 8.15
CA PHE A 59 -2.57 -0.05 7.12
C PHE A 59 -1.79 1.17 7.59
N LEU A 60 -0.70 1.52 6.90
CA LEU A 60 0.07 2.72 7.24
C LEU A 60 -0.69 3.96 6.79
N LEU A 61 -1.12 4.78 7.75
CA LEU A 61 -1.88 5.99 7.48
C LEU A 61 -1.06 7.01 6.67
N GLY A 62 -1.74 7.79 5.84
CA GLY A 62 -1.22 9.04 5.34
C GLY A 62 -1.18 10.09 6.45
N ARG A 63 -0.42 11.16 6.24
CA ARG A 63 -0.42 12.32 7.12
C ARG A 63 -0.43 13.58 6.27
N ASP A 64 -1.39 14.43 6.54
CA ASP A 64 -1.35 15.82 6.18
C ASP A 64 -0.70 16.62 7.33
N GLU A 65 -0.50 17.93 7.19
CA GLU A 65 0.24 18.74 8.18
C GLU A 65 -0.16 18.47 9.64
N ASN A 66 -1.46 18.32 9.89
CA ASN A 66 -2.02 18.19 11.24
C ASN A 66 -2.78 16.89 11.51
N TYR A 67 -2.93 16.01 10.51
CA TYR A 67 -3.85 14.88 10.62
C TYR A 67 -3.25 13.59 10.06
N TYR A 68 -3.53 12.46 10.71
CA TYR A 68 -3.44 11.17 10.07
C TYR A 68 -4.68 10.92 9.25
N THR A 69 -4.51 10.41 8.02
CA THR A 69 -5.59 10.25 7.06
C THR A 69 -5.56 8.87 6.42
N ILE A 70 -6.74 8.39 6.06
CA ILE A 70 -6.92 7.32 5.08
C ILE A 70 -7.84 7.84 3.98
N ASP A 71 -7.47 7.60 2.74
CA ASP A 71 -8.36 7.88 1.63
C ASP A 71 -9.58 6.96 1.68
N TYR A 72 -10.76 7.51 1.40
CA TYR A 72 -12.03 6.80 1.41
C TYR A 72 -11.99 5.51 0.57
N ASN A 73 -11.40 5.56 -0.61
CA ASN A 73 -11.34 4.41 -1.51
C ASN A 73 -10.52 3.27 -0.91
N TYR A 74 -9.39 3.56 -0.24
CA TYR A 74 -8.63 2.55 0.50
C TYR A 74 -9.47 1.91 1.60
N ALA A 75 -10.09 2.74 2.46
CA ALA A 75 -10.89 2.24 3.57
C ALA A 75 -11.96 1.27 3.07
N ARG A 76 -12.69 1.67 2.03
CA ARG A 76 -13.78 0.86 1.46
C ARG A 76 -13.29 -0.44 0.82
N ALA A 77 -12.24 -0.39 -0.01
CA ALA A 77 -11.68 -1.58 -0.65
C ALA A 77 -11.17 -2.61 0.37
N ILE A 78 -10.54 -2.14 1.47
CA ILE A 78 -10.05 -3.01 2.54
C ILE A 78 -11.23 -3.62 3.31
N LEU A 79 -12.24 -2.83 3.69
CA LEU A 79 -13.42 -3.32 4.40
C LEU A 79 -14.18 -4.37 3.60
N GLN A 80 -14.32 -4.18 2.28
CA GLN A 80 -14.96 -5.13 1.38
C GLN A 80 -14.21 -6.47 1.28
N SER A 81 -12.93 -6.53 1.61
CA SER A 81 -12.18 -7.79 1.68
C SER A 81 -12.44 -8.61 2.96
N GLY A 82 -13.25 -8.08 3.87
CA GLY A 82 -13.76 -8.81 5.04
C GLY A 82 -12.75 -9.03 6.15
N VAL A 83 -11.72 -8.21 6.26
CA VAL A 83 -10.65 -8.29 7.26
C VAL A 83 -10.89 -7.35 8.45
N ASN A 84 -10.13 -7.54 9.54
CA ASN A 84 -9.93 -6.51 10.54
C ASN A 84 -8.86 -5.54 10.07
N ILE A 85 -8.98 -4.24 10.40
CA ILE A 85 -7.99 -3.22 10.06
C ILE A 85 -7.32 -2.73 11.34
N ARG A 86 -6.00 -2.55 11.28
CA ARG A 86 -5.21 -1.84 12.28
C ARG A 86 -4.50 -0.68 11.61
N PHE A 87 -4.79 0.53 12.08
CA PHE A 87 -4.12 1.72 11.59
C PHE A 87 -2.73 1.87 12.23
N LEU A 88 -1.74 2.13 11.38
CA LEU A 88 -0.35 2.34 11.79
C LEU A 88 0.00 3.82 11.62
N THR A 89 0.55 4.42 12.68
CA THR A 89 1.04 5.80 12.70
C THR A 89 2.55 5.84 12.55
N TYR A 90 3.12 6.97 12.14
CA TYR A 90 4.56 7.02 11.84
C TYR A 90 5.45 6.77 13.05
N SER A 91 5.11 7.31 14.21
CA SER A 91 5.92 7.21 15.43
C SER A 91 5.83 5.84 16.12
N ALA A 92 4.77 5.09 15.89
CA ALA A 92 4.48 3.84 16.59
C ALA A 92 4.29 2.64 15.66
N CYS A 93 4.55 2.79 14.36
CA CYS A 93 4.21 1.77 13.37
C CYS A 93 4.77 0.38 13.71
N THR A 94 6.01 0.29 14.15
CA THR A 94 6.65 -0.98 14.46
C THR A 94 5.96 -1.72 15.62
N GLU A 95 5.61 -1.02 16.68
CA GLU A 95 4.92 -1.62 17.84
C GLU A 95 3.48 -2.00 17.49
N GLN A 96 2.81 -1.14 16.70
CA GLN A 96 1.46 -1.38 16.22
C GLN A 96 1.36 -2.56 15.25
N MET A 97 2.48 -3.00 14.67
CA MET A 97 2.52 -4.20 13.82
C MET A 97 2.45 -5.52 14.61
N SER A 98 2.58 -5.50 15.92
CA SER A 98 2.43 -6.72 16.73
C SER A 98 1.04 -7.34 16.57
N GLY A 99 0.98 -8.60 16.16
CA GLY A 99 -0.28 -9.34 15.95
C GLY A 99 -1.08 -8.96 14.71
N ILE A 100 -0.53 -8.22 13.74
CA ILE A 100 -1.10 -8.14 12.39
C ILE A 100 -0.72 -9.37 11.57
N HIS A 101 -1.47 -9.63 10.51
CA HIS A 101 -1.31 -10.83 9.68
C HIS A 101 -0.98 -10.49 8.22
N GLY A 102 -1.01 -9.22 7.86
CA GLY A 102 -0.63 -8.68 6.57
C GLY A 102 -0.51 -7.17 6.63
N LEU A 103 0.12 -6.56 5.63
CA LEU A 103 0.43 -5.14 5.61
C LEU A 103 0.04 -4.51 4.27
N ILE A 104 -0.63 -3.36 4.33
CA ILE A 104 -0.83 -2.46 3.18
C ILE A 104 0.01 -1.20 3.38
N LEU A 105 0.79 -0.87 2.37
CA LEU A 105 1.53 0.37 2.24
C LEU A 105 0.92 1.19 1.09
N PRO A 106 0.16 2.26 1.40
CA PRO A 106 -0.58 3.01 0.40
C PRO A 106 0.30 3.92 -0.46
N GLY A 107 -0.30 4.53 -1.46
CA GLY A 107 0.28 5.62 -2.21
C GLY A 107 0.46 6.89 -1.37
N GLY A 108 1.18 7.86 -1.91
CA GLY A 108 1.36 9.16 -1.29
C GLY A 108 2.47 9.98 -1.93
N ARG A 109 2.59 11.24 -1.50
CA ARG A 109 3.64 12.14 -1.94
C ARG A 109 4.65 12.34 -0.80
N PHE A 110 5.85 11.88 -0.99
CA PHE A 110 7.01 12.12 -0.13
C PHE A 110 8.28 11.76 -0.91
N PRO A 111 9.44 12.34 -0.59
CA PRO A 111 10.69 12.01 -1.24
C PRO A 111 11.09 10.55 -0.93
N SER A 112 11.34 9.76 -1.95
CA SER A 112 11.95 8.44 -1.77
C SER A 112 13.41 8.56 -1.31
N PRO A 113 13.95 7.57 -0.58
CA PRO A 113 15.36 7.54 -0.22
C PRO A 113 16.26 7.69 -1.43
N GLU A 114 17.30 8.54 -1.32
CA GLU A 114 18.22 8.87 -2.40
C GLU A 114 18.83 7.64 -3.07
N GLN A 115 19.18 6.63 -2.27
CA GLN A 115 19.79 5.39 -2.76
C GLN A 115 18.86 4.54 -3.64
N PHE A 116 17.56 4.85 -3.72
CA PHE A 116 16.64 4.13 -4.60
C PHE A 116 16.72 4.59 -6.05
N TYR A 117 17.24 5.78 -6.31
CA TYR A 117 17.34 6.29 -7.66
C TYR A 117 18.56 5.74 -8.42
N CYS A 118 18.41 5.57 -9.72
CA CYS A 118 19.50 5.09 -10.59
C CYS A 118 20.63 6.12 -10.72
N ASP A 119 20.32 7.39 -10.52
CA ASP A 119 21.24 8.55 -10.54
C ASP A 119 21.58 9.04 -9.13
N ALA A 120 21.47 8.17 -8.13
CA ALA A 120 21.73 8.51 -6.72
C ALA A 120 23.13 9.10 -6.53
N VAL A 121 23.20 10.22 -5.80
CA VAL A 121 24.48 10.85 -5.42
C VAL A 121 25.11 10.06 -4.28
N PRO A 122 26.32 9.49 -4.43
CA PRO A 122 27.00 8.76 -3.37
C PRO A 122 27.21 9.66 -2.15
N ASN A 123 26.99 9.11 -0.97
CA ASN A 123 27.19 9.79 0.33
C ASN A 123 26.29 11.01 0.60
N SER A 124 25.20 11.17 -0.12
CA SER A 124 24.19 12.14 0.30
C SER A 124 23.63 11.72 1.67
N SER A 125 23.74 12.59 2.67
CA SER A 125 23.16 12.36 3.98
C SER A 125 21.64 12.49 3.86
N THR A 126 20.94 11.38 3.63
CA THR A 126 19.50 11.36 3.54
C THR A 126 18.90 11.46 4.94
N LYS A 127 18.44 12.63 5.30
CA LYS A 127 17.43 12.75 6.36
C LYS A 127 16.12 12.22 5.76
N TYR A 128 15.71 11.05 6.19
CA TYR A 128 14.42 10.55 5.80
C TYR A 128 13.32 11.40 6.39
N GLU A 129 12.40 11.81 5.56
CA GLU A 129 11.14 12.37 6.00
C GLU A 129 10.40 11.35 6.89
N PRO A 130 9.64 11.80 7.92
CA PRO A 130 8.97 10.88 8.86
C PRO A 130 8.12 9.80 8.19
N ARG A 131 7.46 10.13 7.07
CA ARG A 131 6.68 9.17 6.29
C ARG A 131 7.57 8.11 5.65
N ALA A 132 8.64 8.50 4.98
CA ALA A 132 9.60 7.56 4.38
C ALA A 132 10.21 6.65 5.44
N ALA A 133 10.57 7.18 6.61
CA ALA A 133 11.08 6.38 7.73
C ALA A 133 10.05 5.35 8.22
N ALA A 134 8.77 5.73 8.32
CA ALA A 134 7.71 4.80 8.70
C ALA A 134 7.53 3.67 7.68
N TYR A 135 7.58 3.98 6.38
CA TYR A 135 7.55 2.96 5.34
C TYR A 135 8.72 1.98 5.47
N LEU A 136 9.95 2.48 5.65
CA LEU A 136 11.14 1.64 5.83
C LEU A 136 11.01 0.73 7.06
N ASN A 137 10.55 1.27 8.18
CA ASN A 137 10.34 0.51 9.41
C ASN A 137 9.28 -0.58 9.24
N CYS A 138 8.14 -0.26 8.63
CA CYS A 138 7.09 -1.22 8.34
C CYS A 138 7.57 -2.33 7.39
N ILE A 139 8.28 -1.98 6.30
CA ILE A 139 8.80 -2.96 5.34
C ILE A 139 9.81 -3.89 6.02
N ASN A 140 10.78 -3.34 6.76
CA ASN A 140 11.79 -4.14 7.43
C ASN A 140 11.17 -5.08 8.47
N THR A 141 10.19 -4.60 9.24
CA THR A 141 9.46 -5.43 10.21
C THR A 141 8.67 -6.53 9.48
N ALA A 142 7.96 -6.20 8.42
CA ALA A 142 7.19 -7.18 7.65
C ALA A 142 8.09 -8.25 6.99
N LEU A 143 9.25 -7.87 6.49
CA LEU A 143 10.24 -8.82 5.94
C LEU A 143 10.79 -9.76 7.01
N LYS A 144 11.09 -9.24 8.21
CA LYS A 144 11.57 -10.01 9.35
C LYS A 144 10.51 -11.01 9.83
N GLU A 145 9.28 -10.56 9.96
CA GLU A 145 8.16 -11.39 10.43
C GLU A 145 7.50 -12.21 9.31
N HIS A 146 8.00 -12.13 8.07
CA HIS A 146 7.43 -12.81 6.89
C HIS A 146 5.96 -12.49 6.62
N LEU A 147 5.52 -11.26 6.93
CA LEU A 147 4.15 -10.81 6.68
C LEU A 147 3.88 -10.67 5.18
N PRO A 148 2.72 -11.10 4.70
CA PRO A 148 2.26 -10.74 3.36
C PRO A 148 2.14 -9.22 3.22
N MET A 149 2.58 -8.68 2.08
CA MET A 149 2.58 -7.24 1.81
C MET A 149 1.90 -6.88 0.49
N LEU A 150 1.08 -5.83 0.52
CA LEU A 150 0.58 -5.14 -0.65
C LEU A 150 1.09 -3.69 -0.64
N GLY A 151 1.93 -3.34 -1.59
CA GLY A 151 2.36 -1.97 -1.84
C GLY A 151 1.57 -1.34 -2.98
N ILE A 152 1.13 -0.09 -2.82
CA ILE A 152 0.38 0.64 -3.85
C ILE A 152 1.09 1.96 -4.13
N CYS A 153 1.36 2.27 -5.40
CA CYS A 153 2.03 3.49 -5.88
C CYS A 153 3.34 3.74 -5.11
N ALA A 154 3.43 4.77 -4.27
CA ALA A 154 4.63 5.04 -3.46
C ALA A 154 4.97 3.87 -2.52
N GLY A 155 3.98 3.17 -1.95
CA GLY A 155 4.21 1.96 -1.15
C GLY A 155 4.87 0.84 -1.95
N ALA A 156 4.44 0.65 -3.19
CA ALA A 156 5.07 -0.29 -4.11
C ALA A 156 6.52 0.11 -4.42
N GLN A 157 6.76 1.39 -4.69
CA GLN A 157 8.09 1.94 -4.95
C GLN A 157 9.03 1.75 -3.75
N MET A 158 8.55 2.00 -2.54
CA MET A 158 9.33 1.79 -1.30
C MET A 158 9.71 0.33 -1.09
N ILE A 159 8.78 -0.62 -1.30
CA ILE A 159 9.09 -2.05 -1.25
C ILE A 159 10.10 -2.43 -2.33
N GLY A 160 9.92 -1.93 -3.55
CA GLY A 160 10.84 -2.16 -4.67
C GLY A 160 12.25 -1.69 -4.34
N GLY A 161 12.40 -0.46 -3.85
CA GLY A 161 13.68 0.12 -3.48
C GLY A 161 14.39 -0.61 -2.34
N VAL A 162 13.66 -0.99 -1.28
CA VAL A 162 14.21 -1.80 -0.17
C VAL A 162 14.70 -3.16 -0.65
N LEU A 163 14.03 -3.76 -1.63
CA LEU A 163 14.38 -5.07 -2.18
C LEU A 163 15.34 -5.01 -3.39
N GLY A 164 15.92 -3.83 -3.67
CA GLY A 164 17.03 -3.67 -4.61
C GLY A 164 16.65 -3.19 -6.02
N MET A 165 15.37 -2.89 -6.28
CA MET A 165 15.03 -2.21 -7.53
C MET A 165 15.49 -0.75 -7.49
N LYS A 166 15.76 -0.21 -8.68
CA LYS A 166 16.10 1.21 -8.86
C LYS A 166 14.95 1.97 -9.52
N MET A 167 14.97 3.29 -9.35
CA MET A 167 13.92 4.19 -9.80
C MET A 167 14.43 5.29 -10.71
N TYR A 168 13.55 5.76 -11.60
CA TYR A 168 13.66 7.06 -12.27
C TYR A 168 13.00 8.15 -11.41
N ARG A 169 13.64 9.32 -11.30
CA ARG A 169 13.05 10.49 -10.62
C ARG A 169 11.90 11.11 -11.41
N ASN A 170 11.96 10.98 -12.72
CA ASN A 170 10.92 11.48 -13.61
C ASN A 170 10.81 10.56 -14.81
N THR A 171 9.74 9.79 -14.88
CA THR A 171 9.47 8.83 -15.95
C THR A 171 9.57 9.45 -17.34
N LYS A 172 9.01 10.64 -17.56
CA LYS A 172 9.05 11.35 -18.85
C LYS A 172 10.45 11.69 -19.36
N GLN A 173 11.46 11.74 -18.49
CA GLN A 173 12.86 11.99 -18.92
C GLN A 173 13.53 10.76 -19.51
N TYR A 174 12.98 9.57 -19.26
CA TYR A 174 13.56 8.30 -19.64
C TYR A 174 12.72 7.53 -20.65
N THR A 175 11.46 7.92 -20.83
CA THR A 175 10.58 7.37 -21.87
C THR A 175 10.43 8.38 -23.00
N ASN A 176 10.49 7.89 -24.23
CA ASN A 176 10.30 8.72 -25.41
C ASN A 176 8.92 8.42 -26.04
N THR A 177 7.89 8.49 -25.23
CA THR A 177 6.51 8.18 -25.62
C THR A 177 5.53 9.25 -25.13
N ASP A 178 4.34 9.24 -25.71
CA ASP A 178 3.24 10.14 -25.34
C ASP A 178 2.38 9.55 -24.18
N ILE A 179 2.78 8.42 -23.60
CA ILE A 179 2.06 7.79 -22.50
C ILE A 179 2.15 8.68 -21.24
N GLU A 180 0.99 9.04 -20.72
CA GLU A 180 0.90 9.88 -19.53
C GLU A 180 0.83 9.03 -18.25
N HIS A 181 1.89 9.10 -17.44
CA HIS A 181 1.96 8.44 -16.13
C HIS A 181 1.44 9.30 -14.97
N LYS A 182 1.07 10.56 -15.24
CA LYS A 182 0.53 11.47 -14.24
C LYS A 182 -0.69 12.22 -14.75
N THR A 183 -1.83 11.63 -14.60
CA THR A 183 -3.11 12.21 -15.02
C THR A 183 -4.18 12.04 -13.93
N LYS A 184 -5.31 12.72 -14.11
CA LYS A 184 -6.51 12.54 -13.26
C LYS A 184 -7.52 11.56 -13.87
N MET A 185 -7.24 11.04 -15.05
CA MET A 185 -8.13 10.09 -15.73
C MET A 185 -8.07 8.72 -15.06
N LEU A 186 -9.18 7.99 -15.12
CA LEU A 186 -9.23 6.60 -14.64
C LEU A 186 -8.70 5.61 -15.70
N ASP A 187 -8.73 5.99 -16.96
CA ASP A 187 -8.23 5.27 -18.13
C ASP A 187 -6.97 5.97 -18.68
N ALA A 188 -5.94 6.04 -17.88
CA ALA A 188 -4.71 6.77 -18.20
C ALA A 188 -3.90 6.09 -19.29
N HIS A 189 -3.73 4.78 -19.15
CA HIS A 189 -2.95 3.96 -20.08
C HIS A 189 -3.25 2.46 -19.90
N LYS A 190 -2.84 1.71 -20.92
CA LYS A 190 -2.88 0.26 -20.93
C LYS A 190 -1.73 -0.33 -20.15
N VAL A 191 -2.00 -1.41 -19.42
CA VAL A 191 -1.02 -2.22 -18.71
C VAL A 191 -1.08 -3.66 -19.21
N LEU A 192 0.05 -4.18 -19.66
CA LEU A 192 0.22 -5.54 -20.14
C LEU A 192 0.69 -6.44 -18.99
N ILE A 193 -0.06 -7.49 -18.72
CA ILE A 193 0.15 -8.41 -17.60
C ILE A 193 0.81 -9.69 -18.13
N LYS A 194 1.93 -10.05 -17.49
CA LYS A 194 2.66 -11.27 -17.83
C LYS A 194 1.85 -12.52 -17.46
N ASN A 195 1.69 -13.42 -18.41
CA ASN A 195 1.12 -14.74 -18.19
C ASN A 195 2.22 -15.81 -18.42
N PRO A 196 2.54 -16.68 -17.45
CA PRO A 196 1.99 -16.75 -16.09
C PRO A 196 2.61 -15.71 -15.13
N SER A 197 1.83 -15.22 -14.19
CA SER A 197 2.30 -14.45 -13.04
C SER A 197 1.25 -14.44 -11.91
N PRO A 198 1.63 -14.16 -10.66
CA PRO A 198 0.66 -13.98 -9.58
C PRO A 198 -0.40 -12.92 -9.86
N LEU A 199 -0.05 -11.85 -10.57
CA LEU A 199 -1.01 -10.81 -10.94
C LEU A 199 -2.02 -11.33 -11.98
N TYR A 200 -1.57 -12.13 -12.95
CA TYR A 200 -2.47 -12.79 -13.90
C TYR A 200 -3.46 -13.73 -13.16
N ASP A 201 -2.97 -14.49 -12.19
CA ASP A 201 -3.82 -15.39 -11.40
C ASP A 201 -4.90 -14.61 -10.61
N ILE A 202 -4.61 -13.38 -10.21
CA ILE A 202 -5.55 -12.50 -9.50
C ILE A 202 -6.56 -11.88 -10.47
N LEU A 203 -6.09 -11.27 -11.54
CA LEU A 203 -6.93 -10.46 -12.44
C LEU A 203 -7.60 -11.28 -13.54
N GLN A 204 -7.03 -12.43 -13.94
CA GLN A 204 -7.53 -13.31 -15.00
C GLN A 204 -7.64 -12.62 -16.36
N THR A 205 -6.68 -11.73 -16.65
CA THR A 205 -6.56 -11.03 -17.94
C THR A 205 -5.11 -10.70 -18.23
N GLU A 206 -4.74 -10.56 -19.50
CA GLU A 206 -3.41 -10.19 -19.95
C GLU A 206 -3.26 -8.68 -20.17
N GLU A 207 -4.35 -7.93 -20.12
CA GLU A 207 -4.31 -6.46 -20.19
C GLU A 207 -5.44 -5.80 -19.41
N ILE A 208 -5.19 -4.58 -18.95
CA ILE A 208 -6.15 -3.69 -18.32
C ILE A 208 -5.91 -2.26 -18.77
N GLU A 209 -6.94 -1.42 -18.70
CA GLU A 209 -6.79 0.03 -18.64
C GLU A 209 -6.87 0.48 -17.19
N THR A 210 -6.03 1.45 -16.80
CA THR A 210 -5.93 1.85 -15.40
C THR A 210 -5.57 3.33 -15.24
N ASN A 211 -5.79 3.84 -14.02
CA ASN A 211 -5.35 5.18 -13.63
C ASN A 211 -3.83 5.25 -13.44
N SER A 212 -3.29 6.47 -13.47
CA SER A 212 -1.87 6.70 -13.24
C SER A 212 -1.63 8.07 -12.62
N ARG A 213 -0.92 8.11 -11.49
CA ARG A 213 -0.70 9.35 -10.72
C ARG A 213 0.74 9.50 -10.24
N HIS A 214 1.69 8.91 -10.94
CA HIS A 214 3.09 8.93 -10.53
C HIS A 214 3.97 9.73 -11.49
N THR A 215 5.01 10.34 -10.95
CA THR A 215 6.08 11.00 -11.70
C THR A 215 7.31 10.11 -11.71
N GLU A 216 7.57 9.42 -10.61
CA GLU A 216 8.65 8.45 -10.43
C GLU A 216 8.19 7.07 -10.87
N SER A 217 9.10 6.26 -11.38
CA SER A 217 8.80 4.87 -11.75
C SER A 217 10.00 3.97 -11.50
N MET A 218 9.74 2.67 -11.37
CA MET A 218 10.82 1.67 -11.35
C MET A 218 11.48 1.58 -12.70
N LEU A 219 12.79 1.22 -12.70
CA LEU A 219 13.49 0.87 -13.91
C LEU A 219 12.89 -0.39 -14.55
N PRO A 220 12.97 -0.54 -15.89
CA PRO A 220 12.35 -1.65 -16.60
C PRO A 220 13.05 -3.00 -16.39
N TYR A 221 13.94 -3.10 -15.41
CA TYR A 221 14.65 -4.34 -15.06
C TYR A 221 14.84 -4.43 -13.54
N ALA A 222 14.86 -5.65 -13.04
CA ALA A 222 14.99 -5.97 -11.61
C ALA A 222 16.22 -6.84 -11.35
N SER A 223 17.32 -6.62 -12.10
CA SER A 223 18.49 -7.52 -12.22
C SER A 223 19.09 -7.93 -10.88
N ASP A 224 19.19 -7.01 -9.92
CA ASP A 224 19.82 -7.25 -8.63
C ASP A 224 18.80 -7.40 -7.50
N SER A 225 17.50 -7.37 -7.84
CA SER A 225 16.43 -7.49 -6.86
C SER A 225 15.92 -8.93 -6.73
N LYS A 226 15.29 -9.22 -5.59
CA LYS A 226 14.57 -10.47 -5.34
C LYS A 226 13.13 -10.42 -5.85
N LEU A 227 12.84 -9.48 -6.74
CA LEU A 227 11.51 -9.20 -7.26
C LEU A 227 11.41 -9.57 -8.74
N THR A 228 10.23 -9.99 -9.15
CA THR A 228 9.87 -10.25 -10.54
C THR A 228 8.85 -9.22 -10.99
N ILE A 229 9.03 -8.68 -12.21
CA ILE A 229 8.06 -7.75 -12.80
C ILE A 229 6.93 -8.57 -13.41
N TYR A 230 5.69 -8.22 -13.03
CA TYR A 230 4.46 -8.90 -13.41
C TYR A 230 3.66 -8.16 -14.48
N ALA A 231 3.81 -6.84 -14.56
CA ALA A 231 3.10 -6.03 -15.55
C ALA A 231 3.90 -4.79 -15.96
N ARG A 232 3.62 -4.28 -17.18
CA ARG A 232 4.27 -3.12 -17.79
C ARG A 232 3.31 -2.35 -18.68
N THR A 233 3.59 -1.07 -18.87
CA THR A 233 3.02 -0.28 -19.96
C THR A 233 3.70 -0.61 -21.30
N GLU A 234 3.14 -0.10 -22.40
CA GLU A 234 3.71 -0.25 -23.74
C GLU A 234 5.09 0.43 -23.88
N ASP A 235 5.35 1.50 -23.12
CA ASP A 235 6.66 2.14 -23.01
C ASP A 235 7.62 1.45 -22.03
N ASN A 236 7.27 0.21 -21.65
CA ASN A 236 8.08 -0.68 -20.84
C ASN A 236 8.29 -0.24 -19.37
N ILE A 237 7.49 0.68 -18.84
CA ILE A 237 7.52 1.05 -17.43
C ILE A 237 6.84 -0.03 -16.59
N PRO A 238 7.50 -0.54 -15.52
CA PRO A 238 6.88 -1.50 -14.61
C PRO A 238 5.68 -0.90 -13.89
N GLU A 239 4.56 -1.62 -13.98
CA GLU A 239 3.31 -1.28 -13.33
C GLU A 239 2.94 -2.27 -12.20
N SER A 240 3.56 -3.46 -12.19
CA SER A 240 3.48 -4.38 -11.07
C SER A 240 4.72 -5.26 -10.98
N TRP A 241 5.09 -5.57 -9.73
CA TRP A 241 6.20 -6.46 -9.38
C TRP A 241 5.95 -7.12 -8.03
N GLY A 242 6.73 -8.13 -7.69
CA GLY A 242 6.58 -8.81 -6.40
C GLY A 242 7.45 -10.03 -6.24
N ASN A 243 7.20 -10.73 -5.15
CA ASN A 243 7.82 -12.02 -4.84
C ASN A 243 6.72 -12.99 -4.37
N ALA A 244 6.42 -13.99 -5.19
CA ALA A 244 5.35 -14.95 -4.93
C ALA A 244 5.61 -15.79 -3.66
N GLU A 245 6.85 -16.21 -3.44
CA GLU A 245 7.24 -17.05 -2.29
C GLU A 245 7.11 -16.30 -0.96
N LYS A 246 7.39 -14.99 -0.99
CA LYS A 246 7.27 -14.12 0.19
C LYS A 246 5.90 -13.46 0.33
N ASN A 247 4.96 -13.73 -0.58
CA ASN A 247 3.64 -13.09 -0.63
C ASN A 247 3.74 -11.55 -0.67
N ILE A 248 4.59 -11.03 -1.55
CA ILE A 248 4.76 -9.60 -1.80
C ILE A 248 4.17 -9.26 -3.16
N LEU A 249 3.22 -8.33 -3.18
CA LEU A 249 2.62 -7.77 -4.39
C LEU A 249 2.72 -6.25 -4.37
N CYS A 250 3.24 -5.68 -5.43
CA CYS A 250 3.42 -4.25 -5.64
C CYS A 250 2.63 -3.83 -6.88
N ILE A 251 1.82 -2.79 -6.75
CA ILE A 251 0.94 -2.24 -7.79
C ILE A 251 1.25 -0.75 -7.92
N GLN A 252 1.62 -0.30 -9.11
CA GLN A 252 1.96 1.10 -9.35
C GLN A 252 0.73 1.99 -9.48
N TRP A 253 -0.34 1.50 -10.12
CA TRP A 253 -1.62 2.22 -10.21
C TRP A 253 -2.38 2.20 -8.89
N HIS A 254 -3.57 2.80 -8.86
CA HIS A 254 -4.43 2.91 -7.69
C HIS A 254 -5.67 2.01 -7.83
N PRO A 255 -5.59 0.72 -7.47
CA PRO A 255 -6.70 -0.22 -7.58
C PRO A 255 -7.89 0.12 -6.68
N GLU A 256 -7.65 0.88 -5.57
CA GLU A 256 -8.68 1.33 -4.64
C GLU A 256 -9.75 2.19 -5.32
N ASP A 257 -9.38 3.00 -6.31
CA ASP A 257 -10.32 3.87 -7.00
C ASP A 257 -11.39 3.08 -7.77
N PHE A 258 -11.03 1.93 -8.27
CA PHE A 258 -11.93 1.04 -8.99
C PHE A 258 -12.68 0.10 -8.04
N ALA A 259 -11.96 -0.55 -7.14
CA ALA A 259 -12.54 -1.50 -6.17
C ALA A 259 -13.62 -0.84 -5.31
N ALA A 260 -13.37 0.34 -4.75
CA ALA A 260 -14.35 1.09 -3.96
C ALA A 260 -15.62 1.44 -4.74
N ASN A 261 -15.56 1.48 -6.06
CA ASN A 261 -16.68 1.75 -6.95
C ASN A 261 -17.25 0.50 -7.61
N GLY A 262 -16.92 -0.69 -7.12
CA GLY A 262 -17.55 -1.96 -7.49
C GLY A 262 -16.83 -2.77 -8.56
N ASP A 263 -15.60 -2.39 -8.93
CA ASP A 263 -14.78 -3.22 -9.83
C ASP A 263 -14.29 -4.47 -9.09
N ILE A 264 -14.84 -5.60 -9.48
CA ILE A 264 -14.56 -6.90 -8.88
C ILE A 264 -13.12 -7.35 -9.18
N SER A 265 -12.58 -7.01 -10.34
CA SER A 265 -11.21 -7.39 -10.72
C SER A 265 -10.20 -6.70 -9.83
N MET A 266 -10.35 -5.40 -9.61
CA MET A 266 -9.48 -4.64 -8.73
C MET A 266 -9.70 -4.99 -7.25
N GLN A 267 -10.93 -5.35 -6.85
CA GLN A 267 -11.20 -5.88 -5.51
C GLN A 267 -10.48 -7.20 -5.23
N ARG A 268 -10.20 -8.04 -6.24
CA ARG A 268 -9.45 -9.29 -6.08
C ARG A 268 -8.02 -9.06 -5.58
N ILE A 269 -7.42 -7.89 -5.83
CA ILE A 269 -6.09 -7.53 -5.30
C ILE A 269 -6.13 -7.47 -3.76
N TYR A 270 -7.14 -6.85 -3.19
CA TYR A 270 -7.33 -6.79 -1.73
C TYR A 270 -7.72 -8.15 -1.15
N ASN A 271 -8.56 -8.89 -1.85
CA ASN A 271 -8.95 -10.26 -1.47
C ASN A 271 -7.75 -11.21 -1.48
N TRP A 272 -6.80 -11.03 -2.41
CA TRP A 272 -5.54 -11.77 -2.41
C TRP A 272 -4.75 -11.53 -1.11
N LEU A 273 -4.58 -10.28 -0.69
CA LEU A 273 -3.90 -10.00 0.57
C LEU A 273 -4.66 -10.57 1.77
N ALA A 274 -5.99 -10.43 1.80
CA ALA A 274 -6.83 -11.00 2.86
C ALA A 274 -6.65 -12.52 2.99
N GLN A 275 -6.60 -13.24 1.87
CA GLN A 275 -6.36 -14.68 1.85
C GLN A 275 -4.93 -15.04 2.32
N LYS A 276 -3.91 -14.27 1.88
CA LYS A 276 -2.52 -14.49 2.34
C LYS A 276 -2.37 -14.22 3.85
N ALA A 277 -3.02 -13.18 4.34
CA ALA A 277 -3.05 -12.85 5.77
C ALA A 277 -3.79 -13.92 6.59
N LEU A 278 -4.87 -14.48 6.09
CA LEU A 278 -5.57 -15.60 6.74
C LEU A 278 -4.66 -16.83 6.83
N ASN A 279 -3.98 -17.16 5.75
CA ASN A 279 -3.03 -18.30 5.74
C ASN A 279 -1.87 -18.08 6.73
N TYR A 280 -1.36 -16.83 6.80
CA TYR A 280 -0.35 -16.44 7.78
C TYR A 280 -0.88 -16.63 9.20
N LYS A 281 -2.05 -16.09 9.53
CA LYS A 281 -2.69 -16.25 10.84
C LYS A 281 -2.80 -17.71 11.26
N ILE A 282 -3.34 -18.57 10.38
CA ILE A 282 -3.52 -20.00 10.66
C ILE A 282 -2.19 -20.70 10.92
N LYS A 283 -1.15 -20.34 10.17
CA LYS A 283 0.19 -20.94 10.34
C LYS A 283 0.78 -20.62 11.72
N PHE A 284 0.66 -19.36 12.15
CA PHE A 284 1.27 -18.92 13.42
C PHE A 284 0.41 -19.26 14.65
N SER A 285 -0.92 -19.37 14.53
CA SER A 285 -1.78 -19.88 15.62
C SER A 285 -1.55 -21.36 15.97
N LYS A 286 -0.86 -22.11 15.12
CA LYS A 286 -0.51 -23.53 15.37
C LYS A 286 0.85 -23.72 16.07
N ILE A 287 1.61 -22.64 16.24
CA ILE A 287 2.97 -22.65 16.81
C ILE A 287 2.97 -22.06 18.23
N SER A 288 1.94 -21.30 18.58
CA SER A 288 1.67 -20.79 19.93
C SER A 288 0.80 -21.76 20.73
#